data_0c766e988cbd526ff78bb490798d44c0
#
_entry.id   0c766e988cbd526ff78bb490798d44c0
#
_cell.length_a   1.000
_cell.length_b   1.000
_cell.length_c   1.000
_cell.angle_alpha   90.00
_cell.angle_beta   90.00
_cell.angle_gamma   90.00
#
_symmetry.space_group_name_H-M   'P 1'
#
loop_
_entity.id
_entity.type
_entity.pdbx_description
1 polymer ?
#
loop_
_entity_poly.entity_id
_entity_poly.type
_entity_poly.pdbx_seq_one_letter_code
_entity_poly.pdbx_strand_id
1 'polypeptide(L)'
;IIGDINIDEATKKAKKLNGNAYHMDVSDSEQVKSIFKKINSKYKKLDILVNNAGINGFENREDLLLDRIAVNNRQSKEFAETGEIKSHFDVTVNMTDNEWHKMISIHLNGTFFCTREALKIMNKQQKASIINMGSVLGTTGGPSSPHYSAAKAAILGFTRATAKELASRNIRVNAIAPGYIDTDMTSSLGDVKKLVKSATPMKRFGTPDDISWAAVYLASDEAKFVTGQTLSPNGGFVMSQ
;
A
#
# COMPACT_ATOMS: atom_id res chain seq x y z
N ILE A 1 13.95 0.90 12.14
CA ILE A 1 14.33 -0.32 11.37
C ILE A 1 13.69 -0.22 10.00
N ILE A 2 14.42 -0.54 8.95
CA ILE A 2 13.91 -0.63 7.58
C ILE A 2 14.12 -2.06 7.08
N GLY A 3 13.02 -2.73 6.66
CA GLY A 3 13.07 -4.00 5.95
C GLY A 3 12.70 -3.75 4.48
N ASP A 4 13.55 -4.15 3.55
CA ASP A 4 13.34 -3.95 2.11
C ASP A 4 14.08 -5.01 1.30
N ILE A 5 13.59 -5.33 0.11
CA ILE A 5 14.29 -6.19 -0.84
C ILE A 5 15.54 -5.50 -1.40
N ASN A 6 15.56 -4.17 -1.49
CA ASN A 6 16.71 -3.37 -1.88
C ASN A 6 17.50 -2.98 -0.62
N ILE A 7 18.39 -3.87 -0.20
CA ILE A 7 19.18 -3.68 1.03
C ILE A 7 20.10 -2.46 0.95
N ASP A 8 20.60 -2.10 -0.22
CA ASP A 8 21.53 -0.97 -0.38
C ASP A 8 20.82 0.35 -0.10
N GLU A 9 19.68 0.57 -0.71
CA GLU A 9 18.86 1.78 -0.44
C GLU A 9 18.30 1.79 0.99
N ALA A 10 17.87 0.65 1.50
CA ALA A 10 17.43 0.53 2.89
C ALA A 10 18.56 0.90 3.87
N THR A 11 19.79 0.42 3.61
CA THR A 11 20.95 0.71 4.46
C THR A 11 21.32 2.19 4.41
N LYS A 12 21.31 2.79 3.22
CA LYS A 12 21.59 4.22 3.04
C LYS A 12 20.57 5.10 3.78
N LYS A 13 19.28 4.76 3.70
CA LYS A 13 18.21 5.47 4.43
C LYS A 13 18.29 5.24 5.94
N ALA A 14 18.48 4.00 6.37
CA ALA A 14 18.60 3.66 7.79
C ALA A 14 19.76 4.39 8.46
N LYS A 15 20.91 4.49 7.78
CA LYS A 15 22.08 5.23 8.28
C LYS A 15 21.79 6.71 8.54
N LYS A 16 21.03 7.38 7.65
CA LYS A 16 20.61 8.77 7.83
C LYS A 16 19.70 8.96 9.05
N LEU A 17 18.97 7.91 9.46
CA LEU A 17 18.04 7.91 10.58
C LEU A 17 18.63 7.28 11.86
N ASN A 18 19.94 7.01 11.90
CA ASN A 18 20.57 6.25 12.98
C ASN A 18 19.88 4.92 13.27
N GLY A 19 19.33 4.29 12.24
CA GLY A 19 18.57 3.04 12.32
C GLY A 19 19.33 1.84 11.78
N ASN A 20 18.65 0.72 11.60
CA ASN A 20 19.17 -0.52 11.03
C ASN A 20 18.32 -0.96 9.84
N ALA A 21 18.98 -1.58 8.85
CA ALA A 21 18.32 -2.18 7.69
C ALA A 21 18.47 -3.70 7.70
N TYR A 22 17.48 -4.38 7.13
CA TYR A 22 17.50 -5.81 6.88
C TYR A 22 17.00 -6.09 5.48
N HIS A 23 17.69 -6.96 4.74
CA HIS A 23 17.13 -7.51 3.50
C HIS A 23 15.92 -8.36 3.84
N MET A 24 14.74 -8.00 3.32
CA MET A 24 13.50 -8.66 3.66
C MET A 24 12.53 -8.66 2.46
N ASP A 25 12.29 -9.83 1.91
CA ASP A 25 11.15 -10.06 1.03
C ASP A 25 9.93 -10.39 1.90
N VAL A 26 8.96 -9.50 1.90
CA VAL A 26 7.74 -9.67 2.71
C VAL A 26 6.87 -10.83 2.24
N SER A 27 7.01 -11.29 1.01
CA SER A 27 6.30 -12.46 0.47
C SER A 27 6.87 -13.80 0.95
N ASP A 28 8.09 -13.79 1.51
CA ASP A 28 8.74 -14.95 2.10
C ASP A 28 8.50 -15.01 3.62
N SER A 29 7.57 -15.88 4.03
CA SER A 29 7.19 -16.06 5.42
C SER A 29 8.35 -16.44 6.36
N GLU A 30 9.29 -17.29 5.90
CA GLU A 30 10.41 -17.73 6.73
C GLU A 30 11.47 -16.63 6.85
N GLN A 31 11.70 -15.86 5.79
CA GLN A 31 12.57 -14.70 5.85
C GLN A 31 12.02 -13.64 6.81
N VAL A 32 10.72 -13.29 6.72
CA VAL A 32 10.05 -12.38 7.65
C VAL A 32 10.22 -12.87 9.08
N LYS A 33 9.91 -14.13 9.38
CA LYS A 33 10.07 -14.74 10.70
C LYS A 33 11.51 -14.64 11.23
N SER A 34 12.50 -14.93 10.38
CA SER A 34 13.92 -14.83 10.73
C SER A 34 14.32 -13.40 11.12
N ILE A 35 13.87 -12.40 10.35
CA ILE A 35 14.18 -10.99 10.59
C ILE A 35 13.51 -10.50 11.88
N PHE A 36 12.23 -10.81 12.11
CA PHE A 36 11.55 -10.42 13.35
C PHE A 36 12.16 -11.09 14.59
N LYS A 37 12.69 -12.32 14.45
CA LYS A 37 13.47 -12.96 15.52
C LYS A 37 14.74 -12.16 15.84
N LYS A 38 15.48 -11.68 14.85
CA LYS A 38 16.66 -10.81 15.01
C LYS A 38 16.27 -9.48 15.70
N ILE A 39 15.15 -8.86 15.25
CA ILE A 39 14.62 -7.62 15.83
C ILE A 39 14.30 -7.85 17.32
N ASN A 40 13.55 -8.91 17.63
CA ASN A 40 13.21 -9.24 19.01
C ASN A 40 14.44 -9.53 19.88
N SER A 41 15.42 -10.24 19.37
CA SER A 41 16.68 -10.51 20.10
C SER A 41 17.43 -9.23 20.46
N LYS A 42 17.45 -8.25 19.52
CA LYS A 42 18.21 -7.00 19.69
C LYS A 42 17.47 -5.97 20.54
N TYR A 43 16.17 -5.76 20.28
CA TYR A 43 15.43 -4.63 20.83
C TYR A 43 14.45 -5.00 21.95
N LYS A 44 14.01 -6.26 22.02
CA LYS A 44 13.05 -6.80 22.98
C LYS A 44 11.66 -6.16 22.95
N LYS A 45 11.45 -5.17 22.09
CA LYS A 45 10.18 -4.46 21.92
C LYS A 45 9.99 -4.00 20.47
N LEU A 46 8.73 -3.75 20.10
CA LEU A 46 8.32 -3.19 18.84
C LEU A 46 7.08 -2.31 19.07
N ASP A 47 7.23 -1.00 18.99
CA ASP A 47 6.14 -0.06 19.29
C ASP A 47 5.24 0.19 18.09
N ILE A 48 5.83 0.24 16.91
CA ILE A 48 5.15 0.59 15.66
C ILE A 48 5.57 -0.38 14.55
N LEU A 49 4.58 -0.88 13.81
CA LEU A 49 4.78 -1.58 12.55
C LEU A 49 4.10 -0.79 11.42
N VAL A 50 4.83 -0.50 10.35
CA VAL A 50 4.26 0.05 9.11
C VAL A 50 4.43 -0.98 7.99
N ASN A 51 3.34 -1.58 7.55
CA ASN A 51 3.30 -2.50 6.42
C ASN A 51 3.19 -1.68 5.13
N ASN A 52 4.35 -1.23 4.62
CA ASN A 52 4.43 -0.32 3.47
C ASN A 52 4.82 -1.02 2.17
N ALA A 53 5.49 -2.16 2.21
CA ALA A 53 5.97 -2.86 1.02
C ALA A 53 4.84 -3.14 0.02
N GLY A 54 5.10 -2.91 -1.25
CA GLY A 54 4.10 -3.13 -2.30
C GLY A 54 4.65 -2.80 -3.69
N ILE A 55 3.91 -3.26 -4.69
CA ILE A 55 4.18 -3.08 -6.12
C ILE A 55 2.93 -2.53 -6.82
N ASN A 56 3.10 -2.00 -8.03
CA ASN A 56 1.96 -1.57 -8.86
C ASN A 56 1.55 -2.62 -9.91
N GLY A 57 2.40 -3.63 -10.15
CA GLY A 57 2.17 -4.67 -11.15
C GLY A 57 2.63 -4.30 -12.57
N PHE A 58 3.30 -3.16 -12.71
CA PHE A 58 3.87 -2.69 -13.98
C PHE A 58 5.41 -2.65 -13.98
N GLU A 59 6.02 -3.20 -12.95
CA GLU A 59 7.48 -3.24 -12.85
C GLU A 59 8.07 -3.96 -14.06
N ASN A 60 8.87 -3.23 -14.86
CA ASN A 60 9.44 -3.70 -16.13
C ASN A 60 8.40 -4.09 -17.21
N ARG A 61 7.18 -3.58 -17.11
CA ARG A 61 6.06 -3.81 -18.03
C ARG A 61 5.40 -2.48 -18.44
N GLU A 62 6.22 -1.54 -18.90
CA GLU A 62 5.73 -0.26 -19.44
C GLU A 62 4.80 -0.45 -20.65
N ASP A 63 5.03 -1.52 -21.43
CA ASP A 63 4.17 -1.95 -22.53
C ASP A 63 2.70 -2.10 -22.10
N LEU A 64 2.46 -2.79 -20.99
CA LEU A 64 1.10 -2.99 -20.44
C LEU A 64 0.47 -1.69 -19.97
N LEU A 65 1.25 -0.84 -19.33
CA LEU A 65 0.74 0.46 -18.88
C LEU A 65 0.34 1.33 -20.07
N LEU A 66 1.20 1.41 -21.08
CA LEU A 66 0.93 2.18 -22.30
C LEU A 66 -0.28 1.65 -23.06
N ASP A 67 -0.43 0.32 -23.16
CA ASP A 67 -1.62 -0.28 -23.79
C ASP A 67 -2.91 0.10 -23.05
N ARG A 68 -2.92 0.03 -21.72
CA ARG A 68 -4.09 0.42 -20.91
C ARG A 68 -4.44 1.89 -21.04
N ILE A 69 -3.42 2.76 -21.13
CA ILE A 69 -3.60 4.19 -21.41
C ILE A 69 -4.22 4.37 -22.82
N ALA A 70 -3.70 3.65 -23.80
CA ALA A 70 -4.19 3.71 -25.17
C ALA A 70 -5.65 3.24 -25.28
N VAL A 71 -6.02 2.16 -24.57
CA VAL A 71 -7.42 1.69 -24.51
C VAL A 71 -8.32 2.77 -23.91
N ASN A 72 -7.93 3.36 -22.79
CA ASN A 72 -8.74 4.41 -22.14
C ASN A 72 -8.93 5.64 -23.05
N ASN A 73 -7.89 6.05 -23.78
CA ASN A 73 -7.97 7.15 -24.72
C ASN A 73 -8.88 6.82 -25.92
N ARG A 74 -8.79 5.57 -26.44
CA ARG A 74 -9.70 5.11 -27.51
C ARG A 74 -11.15 5.12 -27.02
N GLN A 75 -11.45 4.57 -25.85
CA GLN A 75 -12.81 4.59 -25.31
C GLN A 75 -13.36 6.00 -25.17
N SER A 76 -12.55 6.94 -24.68
CA SER A 76 -12.96 8.35 -24.56
C SER A 76 -13.28 8.98 -25.92
N LYS A 77 -12.46 8.69 -26.94
CA LYS A 77 -12.66 9.18 -28.30
C LYS A 77 -13.89 8.56 -28.94
N GLU A 78 -14.02 7.24 -28.90
CA GLU A 78 -15.17 6.49 -29.44
C GLU A 78 -16.49 7.02 -28.85
N PHE A 79 -16.54 7.19 -27.52
CA PHE A 79 -17.72 7.70 -26.85
C PHE A 79 -18.05 9.13 -27.27
N ALA A 80 -17.02 9.99 -27.39
CA ALA A 80 -17.22 11.38 -27.81
C ALA A 80 -17.73 11.51 -29.28
N GLU A 81 -17.29 10.60 -30.16
CA GLU A 81 -17.62 10.64 -31.57
C GLU A 81 -18.95 9.92 -31.93
N THR A 82 -19.25 8.82 -31.23
CA THR A 82 -20.35 7.92 -31.64
C THR A 82 -21.36 7.64 -30.53
N GLY A 83 -21.06 8.00 -29.27
CA GLY A 83 -21.85 7.61 -28.10
C GLY A 83 -21.69 6.12 -27.70
N GLU A 84 -20.85 5.36 -28.43
CA GLU A 84 -20.62 3.94 -28.17
C GLU A 84 -19.14 3.67 -27.86
N ILE A 85 -18.87 2.62 -27.07
CA ILE A 85 -17.50 2.13 -26.78
C ILE A 85 -17.32 0.77 -27.44
N LYS A 86 -16.28 0.64 -28.28
CA LYS A 86 -15.92 -0.59 -29.00
C LYS A 86 -14.61 -1.20 -28.52
N SER A 87 -13.75 -0.39 -27.88
CA SER A 87 -12.49 -0.86 -27.28
C SER A 87 -12.71 -1.32 -25.84
N HIS A 88 -12.07 -2.42 -25.43
CA HIS A 88 -12.22 -3.00 -24.10
C HIS A 88 -10.85 -3.26 -23.45
N PHE A 89 -10.80 -3.28 -22.12
CA PHE A 89 -9.55 -3.47 -21.37
C PHE A 89 -9.04 -4.92 -21.38
N ASP A 90 -9.91 -5.91 -21.33
CA ASP A 90 -9.61 -7.35 -21.25
C ASP A 90 -8.53 -7.77 -20.21
N VAL A 91 -8.32 -6.93 -19.19
CA VAL A 91 -7.27 -7.12 -18.20
C VAL A 91 -7.49 -8.41 -17.41
N THR A 92 -8.71 -8.67 -16.99
CA THR A 92 -9.03 -9.86 -16.15
C THR A 92 -8.89 -11.14 -16.96
N VAL A 93 -9.28 -11.14 -18.23
CA VAL A 93 -9.19 -12.30 -19.12
C VAL A 93 -7.73 -12.66 -19.43
N ASN A 94 -6.87 -11.65 -19.58
CA ASN A 94 -5.47 -11.82 -19.97
C ASN A 94 -4.50 -11.90 -18.76
N MET A 95 -5.00 -11.75 -17.53
CA MET A 95 -4.18 -11.80 -16.33
C MET A 95 -3.73 -13.24 -16.06
N THR A 96 -2.45 -13.44 -15.89
CA THR A 96 -1.89 -14.75 -15.53
C THR A 96 -2.03 -15.03 -14.03
N ASP A 97 -2.08 -16.32 -13.66
CA ASP A 97 -2.07 -16.74 -12.26
C ASP A 97 -0.82 -16.22 -11.53
N ASN A 98 0.32 -16.14 -12.20
CA ASN A 98 1.56 -15.62 -11.63
C ASN A 98 1.47 -14.13 -11.27
N GLU A 99 0.88 -13.30 -12.13
CA GLU A 99 0.64 -11.88 -11.84
C GLU A 99 -0.29 -11.71 -10.65
N TRP A 100 -1.37 -12.47 -10.63
CA TRP A 100 -2.31 -12.51 -9.50
C TRP A 100 -1.61 -12.92 -8.20
N HIS A 101 -0.94 -14.07 -8.20
CA HIS A 101 -0.27 -14.59 -7.01
C HIS A 101 0.83 -13.68 -6.50
N LYS A 102 1.64 -13.09 -7.39
CA LYS A 102 2.68 -12.12 -7.02
C LYS A 102 2.08 -10.92 -6.30
N MET A 103 0.99 -10.35 -6.83
CA MET A 103 0.31 -9.22 -6.22
C MET A 103 -0.21 -9.56 -4.82
N ILE A 104 -0.92 -10.68 -4.67
CA ILE A 104 -1.46 -11.13 -3.39
C ILE A 104 -0.34 -11.47 -2.40
N SER A 105 0.73 -12.14 -2.84
CA SER A 105 1.85 -12.54 -1.98
C SER A 105 2.56 -11.35 -1.37
N ILE A 106 2.84 -10.32 -2.14
CA ILE A 106 3.56 -9.14 -1.64
C ILE A 106 2.63 -8.30 -0.75
N HIS A 107 1.45 -7.97 -1.23
CA HIS A 107 0.57 -7.03 -0.54
C HIS A 107 -0.16 -7.65 0.66
N LEU A 108 -0.92 -8.71 0.43
CA LEU A 108 -1.78 -9.29 1.46
C LEU A 108 -1.01 -10.24 2.36
N ASN A 109 -0.31 -11.23 1.77
CA ASN A 109 0.45 -12.18 2.58
C ASN A 109 1.60 -11.49 3.31
N GLY A 110 2.31 -10.55 2.66
CA GLY A 110 3.37 -9.76 3.29
C GLY A 110 2.87 -8.96 4.49
N THR A 111 1.73 -8.26 4.35
CA THR A 111 1.07 -7.55 5.46
C THR A 111 0.71 -8.52 6.59
N PHE A 112 0.15 -9.68 6.28
CA PHE A 112 -0.19 -10.71 7.27
C PHE A 112 1.07 -11.27 7.95
N PHE A 113 2.10 -11.66 7.20
CA PHE A 113 3.31 -12.25 7.78
C PHE A 113 4.01 -11.29 8.72
N CYS A 114 4.21 -10.03 8.29
CA CYS A 114 4.83 -9.00 9.13
C CYS A 114 3.99 -8.71 10.38
N THR A 115 2.67 -8.59 10.25
CA THR A 115 1.75 -8.38 11.37
C THR A 115 1.82 -9.54 12.37
N ARG A 116 1.73 -10.78 11.88
CA ARG A 116 1.83 -11.99 12.71
C ARG A 116 3.12 -12.05 13.53
N GLU A 117 4.25 -11.79 12.90
CA GLU A 117 5.55 -11.84 13.60
C GLU A 117 5.73 -10.66 14.54
N ALA A 118 5.24 -9.46 14.18
CA ALA A 118 5.23 -8.30 15.05
C ALA A 118 4.41 -8.54 16.32
N LEU A 119 3.26 -9.16 16.21
CA LEU A 119 2.38 -9.46 17.33
C LEU A 119 3.00 -10.41 18.37
N LYS A 120 3.90 -11.31 17.99
CA LYS A 120 4.66 -12.13 18.93
C LYS A 120 5.52 -11.30 19.88
N ILE A 121 5.89 -10.08 19.48
CA ILE A 121 6.63 -9.11 20.28
C ILE A 121 5.66 -8.17 20.99
N MET A 122 4.75 -7.53 20.22
CA MET A 122 3.83 -6.50 20.71
C MET A 122 2.86 -7.00 21.79
N ASN A 123 2.41 -8.27 21.72
CA ASN A 123 1.50 -8.86 22.71
C ASN A 123 2.06 -8.93 24.14
N LYS A 124 3.36 -8.68 24.31
CA LYS A 124 4.03 -8.60 25.60
C LYS A 124 4.18 -7.18 26.12
N GLN A 125 3.66 -6.19 25.39
CA GLN A 125 3.76 -4.78 25.68
C GLN A 125 2.40 -4.22 26.13
N GLN A 126 2.42 -3.01 26.71
CA GLN A 126 1.20 -2.33 27.15
C GLN A 126 0.46 -1.60 26.03
N LYS A 127 1.17 -1.23 24.95
CA LYS A 127 0.61 -0.56 23.80
C LYS A 127 1.47 -0.75 22.54
N ALA A 128 0.83 -0.73 21.39
CA ALA A 128 1.51 -0.69 20.08
C ALA A 128 0.59 -0.11 19.00
N SER A 129 1.17 0.23 17.84
CA SER A 129 0.42 0.70 16.67
C SER A 129 0.85 -0.04 15.41
N ILE A 130 -0.11 -0.51 14.63
CA ILE A 130 0.10 -1.13 13.32
C ILE A 130 -0.57 -0.25 12.27
N ILE A 131 0.15 0.06 11.21
CA ILE A 131 -0.33 0.88 10.09
C ILE A 131 -0.15 0.08 8.80
N ASN A 132 -1.25 -0.16 8.11
CA ASN A 132 -1.28 -0.92 6.86
C ASN A 132 -1.48 0.03 5.68
N MET A 133 -0.68 -0.14 4.61
CA MET A 133 -0.82 0.68 3.41
C MET A 133 -1.86 0.09 2.45
N GLY A 134 -3.07 0.68 2.51
CA GLY A 134 -4.13 0.48 1.53
C GLY A 134 -3.90 1.26 0.23
N SER A 135 -4.98 1.69 -0.38
CA SER A 135 -5.05 2.59 -1.54
C SER A 135 -6.49 3.06 -1.74
N VAL A 136 -6.71 4.21 -2.36
CA VAL A 136 -8.05 4.59 -2.85
C VAL A 136 -8.62 3.54 -3.80
N LEU A 137 -7.77 2.84 -4.58
CA LEU A 137 -8.21 1.75 -5.46
C LEU A 137 -8.67 0.50 -4.71
N GLY A 138 -8.34 0.35 -3.43
CA GLY A 138 -8.92 -0.66 -2.56
C GLY A 138 -10.35 -0.32 -2.10
N THR A 139 -10.77 0.93 -2.28
CA THR A 139 -12.14 1.40 -1.95
C THR A 139 -13.01 1.49 -3.19
N THR A 140 -12.48 2.09 -4.27
CA THR A 140 -13.23 2.38 -5.49
C THR A 140 -13.04 1.37 -6.61
N GLY A 141 -11.96 0.57 -6.55
CA GLY A 141 -11.50 -0.23 -7.67
C GLY A 141 -10.75 0.59 -8.73
N GLY A 142 -10.05 -0.12 -9.62
CA GLY A 142 -9.39 0.45 -10.78
C GLY A 142 -9.49 -0.50 -11.97
N PRO A 143 -10.04 -0.06 -13.12
CA PRO A 143 -10.34 -0.96 -14.24
C PRO A 143 -9.10 -1.60 -14.86
N SER A 144 -7.94 -0.97 -14.69
CA SER A 144 -6.67 -1.44 -15.26
C SER A 144 -5.85 -2.33 -14.32
N SER A 145 -6.29 -2.57 -13.09
CA SER A 145 -5.52 -3.36 -12.10
C SER A 145 -6.42 -4.04 -11.05
N PRO A 146 -7.26 -5.01 -11.48
CA PRO A 146 -8.20 -5.67 -10.57
C PRO A 146 -7.51 -6.44 -9.44
N HIS A 147 -6.36 -7.08 -9.69
CA HIS A 147 -5.55 -7.76 -8.66
C HIS A 147 -5.01 -6.81 -7.59
N TYR A 148 -4.54 -5.62 -8.00
CA TYR A 148 -4.10 -4.58 -7.07
C TYR A 148 -5.26 -4.08 -6.21
N SER A 149 -6.39 -3.77 -6.84
CA SER A 149 -7.61 -3.34 -6.14
C SER A 149 -8.09 -4.39 -5.15
N ALA A 150 -8.10 -5.67 -5.55
CA ALA A 150 -8.45 -6.78 -4.67
C ALA A 150 -7.50 -6.90 -3.47
N ALA A 151 -6.18 -6.84 -3.70
CA ALA A 151 -5.18 -6.90 -2.64
C ALA A 151 -5.33 -5.73 -1.65
N LYS A 152 -5.51 -4.50 -2.15
CA LYS A 152 -5.67 -3.31 -1.31
C LYS A 152 -7.00 -3.30 -0.55
N ALA A 153 -8.08 -3.78 -1.14
CA ALA A 153 -9.35 -3.97 -0.45
C ALA A 153 -9.24 -5.02 0.67
N ALA A 154 -8.54 -6.12 0.42
CA ALA A 154 -8.29 -7.15 1.41
C ALA A 154 -7.49 -6.62 2.62
N ILE A 155 -6.50 -5.76 2.39
CA ILE A 155 -5.75 -5.08 3.48
C ILE A 155 -6.69 -4.23 4.35
N LEU A 156 -7.65 -3.50 3.76
CA LEU A 156 -8.62 -2.72 4.53
C LEU A 156 -9.54 -3.64 5.36
N GLY A 157 -9.95 -4.77 4.81
CA GLY A 157 -10.71 -5.80 5.54
C GLY A 157 -9.89 -6.41 6.69
N PHE A 158 -8.65 -6.80 6.43
CA PHE A 158 -7.70 -7.31 7.41
C PHE A 158 -7.45 -6.31 8.55
N THR A 159 -7.29 -5.03 8.22
CA THR A 159 -7.12 -3.94 9.20
C THR A 159 -8.29 -3.89 10.18
N ARG A 160 -9.54 -3.92 9.68
CA ARG A 160 -10.73 -3.88 10.54
C ARG A 160 -10.87 -5.10 11.44
N ALA A 161 -10.56 -6.29 10.92
CA ALA A 161 -10.64 -7.53 11.67
C ALA A 161 -9.60 -7.57 12.80
N THR A 162 -8.34 -7.29 12.47
CA THR A 162 -7.24 -7.28 13.45
C THR A 162 -7.37 -6.14 14.46
N ALA A 163 -7.92 -5.00 14.09
CA ALA A 163 -8.21 -3.92 15.03
C ALA A 163 -9.18 -4.37 16.12
N LYS A 164 -10.25 -5.09 15.76
CA LYS A 164 -11.21 -5.64 16.74
C LYS A 164 -10.58 -6.70 17.65
N GLU A 165 -9.77 -7.59 17.07
CA GLU A 165 -9.07 -8.64 17.80
C GLU A 165 -8.12 -8.07 18.86
N LEU A 166 -7.39 -7.00 18.49
CA LEU A 166 -6.25 -6.49 19.26
C LEU A 166 -6.60 -5.33 20.20
N ALA A 167 -7.80 -4.77 20.10
CA ALA A 167 -8.22 -3.62 20.89
C ALA A 167 -8.09 -3.85 22.41
N SER A 168 -8.47 -5.03 22.90
CA SER A 168 -8.35 -5.39 24.34
C SER A 168 -6.90 -5.45 24.83
N ARG A 169 -5.92 -5.51 23.93
CA ARG A 169 -4.47 -5.48 24.23
C ARG A 169 -3.87 -4.09 24.10
N ASN A 170 -4.71 -3.07 23.85
CA ASN A 170 -4.26 -1.71 23.56
C ASN A 170 -3.28 -1.63 22.36
N ILE A 171 -3.47 -2.51 21.39
CA ILE A 171 -2.77 -2.49 20.10
C ILE A 171 -3.73 -1.92 19.08
N ARG A 172 -3.41 -0.75 18.52
CA ARG A 172 -4.22 -0.10 17.50
C ARG A 172 -3.79 -0.58 16.12
N VAL A 173 -4.75 -0.82 15.24
CA VAL A 173 -4.48 -1.20 13.84
C VAL A 173 -5.31 -0.30 12.94
N ASN A 174 -4.64 0.48 12.09
CA ASN A 174 -5.27 1.39 11.16
C ASN A 174 -4.69 1.23 9.75
N ALA A 175 -5.37 1.76 8.76
CA ALA A 175 -4.88 1.82 7.39
C ALA A 175 -4.68 3.26 6.93
N ILE A 176 -3.76 3.45 6.00
CA ILE A 176 -3.70 4.65 5.16
C ILE A 176 -4.05 4.21 3.74
N ALA A 177 -4.96 4.93 3.09
CA ALA A 177 -5.35 4.72 1.71
C ALA A 177 -4.96 5.94 0.86
N PRO A 178 -3.69 6.02 0.39
CA PRO A 178 -3.24 7.14 -0.43
C PRO A 178 -4.02 7.25 -1.74
N GLY A 179 -4.18 8.50 -2.21
CA GLY A 179 -4.47 8.79 -3.60
C GLY A 179 -3.24 8.65 -4.48
N TYR A 180 -3.15 9.44 -5.53
CA TYR A 180 -1.98 9.49 -6.39
C TYR A 180 -0.88 10.35 -5.76
N ILE A 181 0.26 9.73 -5.47
CA ILE A 181 1.42 10.34 -4.81
C ILE A 181 2.58 10.35 -5.79
N ASP A 182 3.33 11.45 -5.85
CA ASP A 182 4.49 11.59 -6.74
C ASP A 182 5.67 10.81 -6.17
N THR A 183 5.88 9.63 -6.74
CA THR A 183 6.91 8.64 -6.34
C THR A 183 7.40 7.92 -7.59
N ASP A 184 8.45 7.11 -7.45
CA ASP A 184 8.95 6.26 -8.53
C ASP A 184 7.84 5.34 -9.09
N MET A 185 6.94 4.84 -8.23
CA MET A 185 5.80 4.00 -8.63
C MET A 185 4.84 4.70 -9.60
N THR A 186 4.75 6.02 -9.56
CA THR A 186 3.87 6.83 -10.43
C THR A 186 4.63 7.61 -11.50
N SER A 187 5.97 7.49 -11.54
CA SER A 187 6.81 8.22 -12.51
C SER A 187 6.48 7.87 -13.95
N SER A 188 6.16 6.59 -14.21
CA SER A 188 5.84 6.04 -15.54
C SER A 188 4.45 6.45 -16.09
N LEU A 189 3.62 7.15 -15.32
CA LEU A 189 2.26 7.53 -15.77
C LEU A 189 2.24 8.55 -16.93
N GLY A 190 3.37 9.18 -17.28
CA GLY A 190 3.47 10.07 -18.44
C GLY A 190 2.34 11.13 -18.50
N ASP A 191 1.65 11.22 -19.64
CA ASP A 191 0.54 12.17 -19.84
C ASP A 191 -0.70 11.87 -18.98
N VAL A 192 -0.85 10.63 -18.48
CA VAL A 192 -1.93 10.31 -17.54
C VAL A 192 -1.84 11.12 -16.26
N LYS A 193 -0.64 11.56 -15.87
CA LYS A 193 -0.46 12.50 -14.73
C LYS A 193 -1.34 13.75 -14.89
N LYS A 194 -1.50 14.28 -16.10
CA LYS A 194 -2.34 15.46 -16.35
C LYS A 194 -3.82 15.17 -16.09
N LEU A 195 -4.30 14.01 -16.57
CA LEU A 195 -5.68 13.56 -16.35
C LEU A 195 -5.97 13.34 -14.85
N VAL A 196 -5.09 12.63 -14.17
CA VAL A 196 -5.19 12.40 -12.72
C VAL A 196 -5.21 13.73 -11.95
N LYS A 197 -4.33 14.67 -12.28
CA LYS A 197 -4.32 16.03 -11.68
C LYS A 197 -5.64 16.75 -11.92
N SER A 198 -6.19 16.68 -13.15
CA SER A 198 -7.46 17.34 -13.46
C SER A 198 -8.64 16.71 -12.73
N ALA A 199 -8.64 15.40 -12.53
CA ALA A 199 -9.65 14.65 -11.79
C ALA A 199 -9.55 14.82 -10.28
N THR A 200 -8.35 15.12 -9.76
CA THR A 200 -8.14 15.37 -8.33
C THR A 200 -8.61 16.78 -7.97
N PRO A 201 -9.54 16.98 -7.02
CA PRO A 201 -10.02 18.30 -6.63
C PRO A 201 -8.92 19.29 -6.24
N MET A 202 -7.89 18.86 -5.50
CA MET A 202 -6.74 19.69 -5.15
C MET A 202 -5.77 19.96 -6.31
N LYS A 203 -6.04 19.45 -7.53
CA LYS A 203 -5.29 19.71 -8.78
C LYS A 203 -3.79 19.40 -8.71
N ARG A 204 -3.38 18.53 -7.82
CA ARG A 204 -2.00 18.06 -7.68
C ARG A 204 -1.93 16.59 -7.29
N PHE A 205 -0.77 15.98 -7.52
CA PHE A 205 -0.38 14.77 -6.81
C PHE A 205 -0.06 15.12 -5.37
N GLY A 206 -0.29 14.17 -4.47
CA GLY A 206 0.28 14.24 -3.13
C GLY A 206 1.79 14.02 -3.19
N THR A 207 2.47 14.35 -2.11
CA THR A 207 3.88 14.07 -1.87
C THR A 207 4.03 12.93 -0.86
N PRO A 208 5.20 12.27 -0.76
CA PRO A 208 5.46 11.33 0.33
C PRO A 208 5.18 11.91 1.72
N ASP A 209 5.41 13.23 1.93
CA ASP A 209 5.13 13.90 3.19
C ASP A 209 3.63 13.97 3.51
N ASP A 210 2.77 14.13 2.51
CA ASP A 210 1.31 14.10 2.72
C ASP A 210 0.86 12.75 3.33
N ILE A 211 1.62 11.68 3.08
CA ILE A 211 1.35 10.33 3.61
C ILE A 211 2.07 10.07 4.93
N SER A 212 3.32 10.53 5.05
CA SER A 212 4.12 10.29 6.26
C SER A 212 3.54 11.01 7.48
N TRP A 213 2.95 12.19 7.35
CA TRP A 213 2.25 12.87 8.44
C TRP A 213 1.00 12.11 8.91
N ALA A 214 0.28 11.46 8.00
CA ALA A 214 -0.81 10.55 8.36
C ALA A 214 -0.30 9.34 9.15
N ALA A 215 0.86 8.79 8.76
CA ALA A 215 1.49 7.69 9.49
C ALA A 215 1.98 8.14 10.87
N VAL A 216 2.59 9.32 10.99
CA VAL A 216 3.00 9.91 12.28
C VAL A 216 1.80 10.07 13.22
N TYR A 217 0.69 10.63 12.73
CA TYR A 217 -0.54 10.76 13.52
C TYR A 217 -1.03 9.39 14.01
N LEU A 218 -1.19 8.43 13.11
CA LEU A 218 -1.69 7.09 13.48
C LEU A 218 -0.72 6.31 14.39
N ALA A 219 0.58 6.61 14.34
CA ALA A 219 1.57 6.00 15.21
C ALA A 219 1.58 6.60 16.63
N SER A 220 1.21 7.87 16.74
CA SER A 220 1.33 8.68 17.96
C SER A 220 0.20 8.45 18.98
N ASP A 221 0.35 9.02 20.17
CA ASP A 221 -0.67 8.96 21.23
C ASP A 221 -1.87 9.88 20.95
N GLU A 222 -1.76 10.84 20.03
CA GLU A 222 -2.88 11.66 19.55
C GLU A 222 -3.97 10.80 18.89
N ALA A 223 -3.59 9.65 18.34
CA ALA A 223 -4.52 8.67 17.77
C ALA A 223 -4.94 7.57 18.76
N LYS A 224 -4.80 7.76 20.07
CA LYS A 224 -5.05 6.72 21.10
C LYS A 224 -6.47 6.14 21.10
N PHE A 225 -7.44 6.84 20.55
CA PHE A 225 -8.82 6.37 20.42
C PHE A 225 -9.20 6.02 18.96
N VAL A 226 -8.19 5.89 18.07
CA VAL A 226 -8.37 5.59 16.65
C VAL A 226 -7.85 4.19 16.36
N THR A 227 -8.76 3.25 16.07
CA THR A 227 -8.44 1.89 15.62
C THR A 227 -9.47 1.37 14.63
N GLY A 228 -9.07 0.54 13.68
CA GLY A 228 -9.90 0.00 12.62
C GLY A 228 -10.27 1.01 11.53
N GLN A 229 -9.67 2.21 11.55
CA GLN A 229 -9.98 3.28 10.63
C GLN A 229 -9.06 3.27 9.39
N THR A 230 -9.57 3.84 8.32
CA THR A 230 -8.80 4.11 7.10
C THR A 230 -8.70 5.63 6.91
N LEU A 231 -7.50 6.18 7.07
CA LEU A 231 -7.21 7.57 6.75
C LEU A 231 -6.78 7.67 5.29
N SER A 232 -7.43 8.53 4.51
CA SER A 232 -7.22 8.60 3.06
C SER A 232 -6.77 9.99 2.59
N PRO A 233 -5.45 10.30 2.68
CA PRO A 233 -4.91 11.50 2.07
C PRO A 233 -4.84 11.32 0.53
N ASN A 234 -5.81 11.90 -0.18
CA ASN A 234 -5.99 11.67 -1.62
C ASN A 234 -6.34 12.92 -2.43
N GLY A 235 -6.25 14.11 -1.81
CA GLY A 235 -6.56 15.37 -2.48
C GLY A 235 -8.03 15.54 -2.92
N GLY A 236 -8.94 14.76 -2.33
CA GLY A 236 -10.35 14.74 -2.66
C GLY A 236 -10.70 13.81 -3.85
N PHE A 237 -9.76 13.03 -4.35
CA PHE A 237 -10.00 12.10 -5.46
C PHE A 237 -11.09 11.07 -5.11
N VAL A 238 -11.14 10.62 -3.87
CA VAL A 238 -12.22 9.80 -3.31
C VAL A 238 -12.70 10.44 -2.02
N MET A 239 -13.99 10.67 -1.92
CA MET A 239 -14.67 11.14 -0.72
C MET A 239 -15.61 10.03 -0.25
N SER A 240 -15.11 9.14 0.60
CA SER A 240 -15.89 8.07 1.24
C SER A 240 -15.96 8.31 2.73
N GLN A 241 -17.11 7.99 3.32
CA GLN A 241 -17.26 7.96 4.78
C GLN A 241 -16.69 6.67 5.36
#